data_fa5b47821130baf8dae1616f070ff848
#
_entry.id   fa5b47821130baf8dae1616f070ff848
#
_cell.length_a   1.000
_cell.length_b   1.000
_cell.length_c   1.000
_cell.angle_alpha   90.00
_cell.angle_beta   90.00
_cell.angle_gamma   90.00
#
_symmetry.space_group_name_H-M   'P 1'
#
loop_
_entity.id
_entity.type
_entity.pdbx_description
1 polymer ?
#
loop_
_entity_poly.entity_id
_entity_poly.type
_entity_poly.pdbx_seq_one_letter_code
_entity_poly.pdbx_strand_id
1 'polypeptide(L)'
;MLRGMIMAAALVFATSAGAQQLYPLPSQPAGVAWPSADWETAALPSDVDRAAYDLAVTEVFSGVHPLMGETRAVVVIQGGRVVFERYADGYTRDTRLNSWSVGKSLTHALVGAAVLQGRLGIDAPMGNPAWRAGDRRASITWRQWMQMVDGLDYNESAADIAQAGNAIMLFGDGRHDVVGWAARRPLIHDPGTHWNYTSAGTMLTADALTRVVIPDPRDA
;
A
#
# COMPACT_ATOMS: atom_id res chain seq x y z
N MET A 1 69.66 -6.71 -10.60
CA MET A 1 68.65 -7.37 -9.77
C MET A 1 67.36 -6.60 -9.97
N LEU A 2 66.51 -7.11 -10.85
CA LEU A 2 65.20 -6.45 -11.21
C LEU A 2 64.09 -7.16 -10.43
N ARG A 3 63.46 -6.49 -9.46
CA ARG A 3 62.29 -7.00 -8.73
C ARG A 3 61.05 -6.63 -9.50
N GLY A 4 60.41 -7.60 -10.13
CA GLY A 4 59.11 -7.45 -10.75
C GLY A 4 58.02 -7.37 -9.68
N MET A 5 57.24 -6.31 -9.72
CA MET A 5 55.98 -6.15 -8.97
C MET A 5 54.85 -6.79 -9.76
N ILE A 6 54.28 -7.87 -9.25
CA ILE A 6 53.08 -8.48 -9.79
C ILE A 6 51.89 -7.71 -9.16
N MET A 7 51.22 -6.93 -9.96
CA MET A 7 49.94 -6.33 -9.59
C MET A 7 48.82 -7.37 -9.78
N ALA A 8 48.28 -7.87 -8.68
CA ALA A 8 47.06 -8.70 -8.71
C ALA A 8 45.86 -7.81 -8.89
N ALA A 9 45.22 -7.87 -10.05
CA ALA A 9 43.92 -7.26 -10.29
C ALA A 9 42.82 -8.10 -9.65
N ALA A 10 42.23 -7.62 -8.57
CA ALA A 10 41.04 -8.23 -7.98
C ALA A 10 39.82 -7.89 -8.86
N LEU A 11 39.30 -8.86 -9.58
CA LEU A 11 38.00 -8.76 -10.23
C LEU A 11 36.90 -8.81 -9.14
N VAL A 12 36.29 -7.67 -8.89
CA VAL A 12 35.07 -7.59 -8.10
C VAL A 12 33.93 -8.04 -9.00
N PHE A 13 33.44 -9.26 -8.82
CA PHE A 13 32.18 -9.68 -9.40
C PHE A 13 31.06 -8.95 -8.66
N ALA A 14 30.52 -7.90 -9.28
CA ALA A 14 29.25 -7.33 -8.87
C ALA A 14 28.16 -8.37 -9.18
N THR A 15 27.71 -9.11 -8.17
CA THR A 15 26.48 -9.89 -8.27
C THR A 15 25.34 -8.91 -8.47
N SER A 16 24.82 -8.82 -9.69
CA SER A 16 23.54 -8.17 -9.95
C SER A 16 22.52 -8.86 -9.07
N ALA A 17 21.97 -8.14 -8.07
CA ALA A 17 20.79 -8.57 -7.36
C ALA A 17 19.71 -8.80 -8.42
N GLY A 18 19.42 -10.05 -8.74
CA GLY A 18 18.41 -10.40 -9.71
C GLY A 18 17.10 -9.75 -9.28
N ALA A 19 16.52 -8.93 -10.14
CA ALA A 19 15.18 -8.40 -9.92
C ALA A 19 14.27 -9.59 -9.60
N GLN A 20 13.68 -9.60 -8.43
CA GLN A 20 12.77 -10.66 -7.99
C GLN A 20 11.63 -10.73 -9.00
N GLN A 21 11.55 -11.84 -9.72
CA GLN A 21 10.52 -12.02 -10.74
C GLN A 21 9.17 -12.06 -10.01
N LEU A 22 8.37 -11.03 -10.21
CA LEU A 22 7.01 -11.00 -9.68
C LEU A 22 6.21 -12.13 -10.34
N TYR A 23 5.50 -12.90 -9.54
CA TYR A 23 4.55 -13.88 -10.06
C TYR A 23 3.50 -13.13 -10.89
N PRO A 24 3.24 -13.56 -12.14
CA PRO A 24 2.19 -12.96 -12.93
C PRO A 24 0.84 -13.14 -12.22
N LEU A 25 0.06 -12.07 -12.17
CA LEU A 25 -1.31 -12.18 -11.67
C LEU A 25 -2.08 -13.14 -12.59
N PRO A 26 -2.98 -13.97 -12.02
CA PRO A 26 -3.88 -14.79 -12.83
C PRO A 26 -4.61 -13.89 -13.84
N SER A 27 -4.77 -14.38 -15.07
CA SER A 27 -5.59 -13.68 -16.05
C SER A 27 -7.02 -13.57 -15.53
N GLN A 28 -7.61 -12.38 -15.68
CA GLN A 28 -9.01 -12.21 -15.33
C GLN A 28 -9.88 -13.11 -16.23
N PRO A 29 -10.89 -13.82 -15.68
CA PRO A 29 -11.78 -14.62 -16.49
C PRO A 29 -12.49 -13.76 -17.55
N ALA A 30 -12.55 -14.24 -18.79
CA ALA A 30 -13.31 -13.55 -19.82
C ALA A 30 -14.80 -13.55 -19.48
N GLY A 31 -15.50 -12.44 -19.76
CA GLY A 31 -16.94 -12.33 -19.58
C GLY A 31 -17.43 -12.09 -18.15
N VAL A 32 -16.54 -11.83 -17.20
CA VAL A 32 -16.95 -11.38 -15.87
C VAL A 32 -17.39 -9.91 -15.96
N ALA A 33 -18.65 -9.65 -15.61
CA ALA A 33 -19.16 -8.29 -15.53
C ALA A 33 -18.54 -7.58 -14.31
N TRP A 34 -18.05 -6.36 -14.54
CA TRP A 34 -17.55 -5.50 -13.45
C TRP A 34 -18.73 -4.76 -12.81
N PRO A 35 -18.83 -4.70 -11.49
CA PRO A 35 -19.84 -3.91 -10.82
C PRO A 35 -19.61 -2.42 -11.11
N SER A 36 -20.55 -1.77 -11.77
CA SER A 36 -20.47 -0.35 -12.13
C SER A 36 -21.45 0.52 -11.38
N ALA A 37 -22.60 -0.01 -11.01
CA ALA A 37 -23.65 0.68 -10.25
C ALA A 37 -23.96 -0.07 -8.94
N ASP A 38 -24.17 -1.37 -9.02
CA ASP A 38 -24.40 -2.23 -7.85
C ASP A 38 -23.75 -3.60 -8.09
N TRP A 39 -23.62 -4.38 -7.03
CA TRP A 39 -23.08 -5.74 -7.08
C TRP A 39 -24.21 -6.73 -7.38
N GLU A 40 -24.03 -7.53 -8.42
CA GLU A 40 -24.86 -8.71 -8.60
C GLU A 40 -24.61 -9.70 -7.46
N THR A 41 -25.63 -10.44 -7.08
CA THR A 41 -25.55 -11.53 -6.10
C THR A 41 -25.63 -12.88 -6.78
N ALA A 42 -24.98 -13.89 -6.21
CA ALA A 42 -25.08 -15.28 -6.64
C ALA A 42 -25.06 -16.22 -5.45
N ALA A 43 -25.51 -17.44 -5.66
CA ALA A 43 -25.31 -18.49 -4.67
C ALA A 43 -23.84 -18.88 -4.55
N LEU A 44 -23.44 -19.39 -3.38
CA LEU A 44 -22.14 -20.04 -3.24
C LEU A 44 -22.00 -21.19 -4.25
N PRO A 45 -20.80 -21.41 -4.83
CA PRO A 45 -20.56 -22.52 -5.73
C PRO A 45 -20.96 -23.86 -5.14
N SER A 46 -21.41 -24.77 -5.99
CA SER A 46 -21.93 -26.08 -5.57
C SER A 46 -20.85 -27.04 -5.02
N ASP A 47 -19.59 -26.74 -5.30
CA ASP A 47 -18.41 -27.49 -4.83
C ASP A 47 -17.88 -27.00 -3.47
N VAL A 48 -18.48 -25.96 -2.89
CA VAL A 48 -18.15 -25.51 -1.54
C VAL A 48 -18.70 -26.47 -0.50
N ASP A 49 -17.84 -26.97 0.39
CA ASP A 49 -18.27 -27.68 1.59
C ASP A 49 -19.07 -26.74 2.50
N ARG A 50 -20.40 -26.86 2.40
CA ARG A 50 -21.34 -25.98 3.13
C ARG A 50 -21.21 -26.12 4.65
N ALA A 51 -20.95 -27.34 5.15
CA ALA A 51 -20.85 -27.57 6.59
C ALA A 51 -19.58 -26.88 7.16
N ALA A 52 -18.45 -27.04 6.48
CA ALA A 52 -17.21 -26.38 6.87
C ALA A 52 -17.34 -24.85 6.74
N TYR A 53 -18.00 -24.37 5.68
CA TYR A 53 -18.24 -22.96 5.48
C TYR A 53 -19.10 -22.33 6.59
N ASP A 54 -20.25 -22.94 6.90
CA ASP A 54 -21.18 -22.45 7.92
C ASP A 54 -20.55 -22.48 9.32
N LEU A 55 -19.70 -23.49 9.60
CA LEU A 55 -18.92 -23.56 10.84
C LEU A 55 -17.93 -22.39 10.93
N ALA A 56 -17.14 -22.14 9.87
CA ALA A 56 -16.18 -21.05 9.83
C ALA A 56 -16.86 -19.67 9.99
N VAL A 57 -17.99 -19.45 9.31
CA VAL A 57 -18.78 -18.22 9.46
C VAL A 57 -19.29 -18.07 10.88
N THR A 58 -19.77 -19.14 11.50
CA THR A 58 -20.26 -19.12 12.89
C THR A 58 -19.13 -18.76 13.85
N GLU A 59 -17.97 -19.37 13.67
CA GLU A 59 -16.78 -19.11 14.49
C GLU A 59 -16.33 -17.64 14.38
N VAL A 60 -16.25 -17.11 13.16
CA VAL A 60 -15.83 -15.72 12.91
C VAL A 60 -16.74 -14.70 13.60
N PHE A 61 -18.03 -14.99 13.76
CA PHE A 61 -19.00 -14.12 14.45
C PHE A 61 -19.30 -14.52 15.89
N SER A 62 -18.61 -15.53 16.46
CA SER A 62 -18.92 -16.06 17.79
C SER A 62 -18.48 -15.16 18.97
N GLY A 63 -17.90 -14.02 18.71
CA GLY A 63 -17.49 -13.07 19.75
C GLY A 63 -16.17 -12.36 19.42
N VAL A 64 -15.50 -11.86 20.45
CA VAL A 64 -14.24 -11.14 20.33
C VAL A 64 -13.07 -12.13 20.24
N HIS A 65 -12.47 -12.23 19.08
CA HIS A 65 -11.27 -13.06 18.90
C HIS A 65 -10.05 -12.38 19.57
N PRO A 66 -9.23 -13.11 20.38
CA PRO A 66 -8.14 -12.51 21.13
C PRO A 66 -7.12 -11.70 20.30
N LEU A 67 -6.89 -12.11 19.05
CA LEU A 67 -5.92 -11.45 18.15
C LEU A 67 -6.57 -10.55 17.10
N MET A 68 -7.81 -10.84 16.67
CA MET A 68 -8.49 -10.14 15.57
C MET A 68 -9.56 -9.16 16.06
N GLY A 69 -9.94 -9.22 17.33
CA GLY A 69 -11.04 -8.42 17.86
C GLY A 69 -12.41 -8.93 17.39
N GLU A 70 -13.37 -8.02 17.28
CA GLU A 70 -14.74 -8.29 16.86
C GLU A 70 -14.87 -8.26 15.34
N THR A 71 -15.45 -9.28 14.73
CA THR A 71 -15.83 -9.28 13.32
C THR A 71 -17.15 -8.56 13.14
N ARG A 72 -17.15 -7.48 12.39
CA ARG A 72 -18.30 -6.62 12.15
C ARG A 72 -19.01 -6.89 10.85
N ALA A 73 -18.24 -7.28 9.82
CA ALA A 73 -18.77 -7.61 8.51
C ALA A 73 -17.87 -8.61 7.80
N VAL A 74 -18.47 -9.51 7.05
CA VAL A 74 -17.79 -10.39 6.09
C VAL A 74 -18.53 -10.32 4.78
N VAL A 75 -17.80 -10.03 3.69
CA VAL A 75 -18.31 -10.02 2.32
C VAL A 75 -17.40 -10.89 1.47
N VAL A 76 -17.97 -11.84 0.75
CA VAL A 76 -17.24 -12.71 -0.18
C VAL A 76 -17.71 -12.42 -1.60
N ILE A 77 -16.74 -12.10 -2.45
CA ILE A 77 -16.97 -11.81 -3.86
C ILE A 77 -16.27 -12.87 -4.69
N GLN A 78 -17.01 -13.49 -5.59
CA GLN A 78 -16.49 -14.49 -6.51
C GLN A 78 -17.06 -14.26 -7.92
N GLY A 79 -16.18 -14.25 -8.93
CA GLY A 79 -16.61 -14.02 -10.32
C GLY A 79 -17.35 -12.71 -10.53
N GLY A 80 -16.99 -11.64 -9.79
CA GLY A 80 -17.63 -10.33 -9.88
C GLY A 80 -18.98 -10.22 -9.17
N ARG A 81 -19.40 -11.24 -8.41
CA ARG A 81 -20.68 -11.29 -7.69
C ARG A 81 -20.49 -11.48 -6.20
N VAL A 82 -21.34 -10.87 -5.40
CA VAL A 82 -21.44 -11.15 -3.97
C VAL A 82 -22.08 -12.52 -3.78
N VAL A 83 -21.31 -13.47 -3.30
CA VAL A 83 -21.79 -14.84 -3.03
C VAL A 83 -22.12 -15.06 -1.56
N PHE A 84 -21.67 -14.15 -0.71
CA PHE A 84 -22.00 -14.14 0.72
C PHE A 84 -21.78 -12.74 1.30
N GLU A 85 -22.68 -12.32 2.17
CA GLU A 85 -22.46 -11.19 3.07
C GLU A 85 -23.16 -11.46 4.42
N ARG A 86 -22.50 -11.05 5.49
CA ARG A 86 -23.06 -11.10 6.85
C ARG A 86 -22.49 -9.95 7.68
N TYR A 87 -23.33 -9.40 8.52
CA TYR A 87 -23.01 -8.32 9.45
C TYR A 87 -23.30 -8.78 10.88
N ALA A 88 -22.47 -8.36 11.83
CA ALA A 88 -22.73 -8.56 13.25
C ALA A 88 -23.91 -7.69 13.71
N ASP A 89 -24.46 -7.99 14.88
CA ASP A 89 -25.56 -7.23 15.47
C ASP A 89 -25.20 -5.73 15.59
N GLY A 90 -26.10 -4.89 15.13
CA GLY A 90 -25.89 -3.44 15.10
C GLY A 90 -25.14 -2.91 13.87
N TYR A 91 -24.68 -3.77 12.98
CA TYR A 91 -24.02 -3.40 11.72
C TYR A 91 -24.88 -3.76 10.52
N THR A 92 -24.75 -2.98 9.46
CA THR A 92 -25.46 -3.17 8.20
C THR A 92 -24.52 -2.93 7.03
N ARG A 93 -24.99 -3.18 5.81
CA ARG A 93 -24.29 -2.85 4.57
C ARG A 93 -23.87 -1.37 4.52
N ASP A 94 -24.69 -0.48 5.07
CA ASP A 94 -24.48 0.97 5.03
C ASP A 94 -23.69 1.50 6.22
N THR A 95 -23.31 0.64 7.16
CA THR A 95 -22.50 1.04 8.31
C THR A 95 -21.11 1.43 7.85
N ARG A 96 -20.71 2.66 8.14
CA ARG A 96 -19.35 3.15 7.85
C ARG A 96 -18.38 2.57 8.85
N LEU A 97 -17.47 1.73 8.35
CA LEU A 97 -16.39 1.14 9.12
C LEU A 97 -15.09 1.87 8.83
N ASN A 98 -14.19 1.93 9.82
CA ASN A 98 -12.86 2.48 9.61
C ASN A 98 -12.06 1.56 8.68
N SER A 99 -11.61 2.09 7.56
CA SER A 99 -10.89 1.33 6.54
C SER A 99 -9.45 1.02 6.92
N TRP A 100 -8.87 1.77 7.87
CA TRP A 100 -7.43 1.69 8.17
C TRP A 100 -6.62 1.62 6.87
N SER A 101 -5.67 0.70 6.79
CA SER A 101 -4.76 0.59 5.64
C SER A 101 -5.40 0.12 4.33
N VAL A 102 -6.65 -0.35 4.33
CA VAL A 102 -7.41 -0.54 3.07
C VAL A 102 -7.50 0.78 2.28
N GLY A 103 -7.50 1.93 2.96
CA GLY A 103 -7.40 3.25 2.34
C GLY A 103 -6.19 3.44 1.42
N LYS A 104 -5.08 2.71 1.64
CA LYS A 104 -3.93 2.72 0.73
C LYS A 104 -4.29 2.20 -0.66
N SER A 105 -5.19 1.22 -0.75
CA SER A 105 -5.67 0.70 -2.03
C SER A 105 -6.44 1.75 -2.82
N LEU A 106 -7.19 2.66 -2.15
CA LEU A 106 -7.83 3.80 -2.81
C LEU A 106 -6.79 4.78 -3.36
N THR A 107 -5.75 5.09 -2.60
CA THR A 107 -4.64 5.93 -3.08
C THR A 107 -4.00 5.31 -4.33
N HIS A 108 -3.76 4.00 -4.33
CA HIS A 108 -3.23 3.28 -5.49
C HIS A 108 -4.17 3.36 -6.70
N ALA A 109 -5.46 3.15 -6.51
CA ALA A 109 -6.45 3.25 -7.59
C ALA A 109 -6.50 4.67 -8.18
N LEU A 110 -6.43 5.71 -7.35
CA LEU A 110 -6.43 7.11 -7.79
C LEU A 110 -5.15 7.47 -8.55
N VAL A 111 -3.97 6.98 -8.11
CA VAL A 111 -2.72 7.12 -8.87
C VAL A 111 -2.86 6.43 -10.23
N GLY A 112 -3.39 5.21 -10.26
CA GLY A 112 -3.66 4.49 -11.52
C GLY A 112 -4.59 5.25 -12.46
N ALA A 113 -5.65 5.87 -11.94
CA ALA A 113 -6.55 6.72 -12.72
C ALA A 113 -5.84 7.95 -13.28
N ALA A 114 -4.96 8.60 -12.50
CA ALA A 114 -4.17 9.74 -12.95
C ALA A 114 -3.17 9.35 -14.05
N VAL A 115 -2.56 8.15 -13.94
CA VAL A 115 -1.71 7.59 -15.01
C VAL A 115 -2.53 7.34 -16.29
N LEU A 116 -3.69 6.72 -16.16
CA LEU A 116 -4.60 6.44 -17.30
C LEU A 116 -5.04 7.72 -18.01
N GLN A 117 -5.23 8.80 -17.26
CA GLN A 117 -5.56 10.13 -17.79
C GLN A 117 -4.35 10.90 -18.33
N GLY A 118 -3.15 10.32 -18.30
CA GLY A 118 -1.92 10.98 -18.76
C GLY A 118 -1.45 12.16 -17.88
N ARG A 119 -1.97 12.26 -16.64
CA ARG A 119 -1.63 13.36 -15.73
C ARG A 119 -0.27 13.16 -15.05
N LEU A 120 0.18 11.94 -14.92
CA LEU A 120 1.49 11.59 -14.38
C LEU A 120 2.04 10.32 -15.03
N GLY A 121 3.37 10.19 -15.07
CA GLY A 121 4.06 8.96 -15.46
C GLY A 121 4.46 8.16 -14.23
N ILE A 122 4.12 6.87 -14.20
CA ILE A 122 4.39 6.02 -13.02
C ILE A 122 5.90 5.90 -12.71
N ASP A 123 6.76 6.02 -13.71
CA ASP A 123 8.21 5.97 -13.58
C ASP A 123 8.86 7.36 -13.47
N ALA A 124 8.06 8.42 -13.50
CA ALA A 124 8.54 9.77 -13.25
C ALA A 124 8.81 9.98 -11.76
N PRO A 125 9.76 10.85 -11.39
CA PRO A 125 9.93 11.30 -10.02
C PRO A 125 8.64 11.93 -9.47
N MET A 126 8.26 11.55 -8.26
CA MET A 126 7.08 12.14 -7.60
C MET A 126 7.39 13.56 -7.09
N GLY A 127 8.59 13.72 -6.51
CA GLY A 127 9.01 14.97 -5.93
C GLY A 127 8.23 15.39 -4.68
N ASN A 128 8.76 16.37 -3.96
CA ASN A 128 8.07 17.04 -2.87
C ASN A 128 8.63 18.46 -2.73
N PRO A 129 7.80 19.51 -2.54
CA PRO A 129 8.25 20.89 -2.41
C PRO A 129 9.24 21.15 -1.26
N ALA A 130 9.21 20.30 -0.22
CA ALA A 130 10.13 20.41 0.92
C ALA A 130 11.56 19.94 0.59
N TRP A 131 11.77 19.23 -0.53
CA TRP A 131 13.10 18.71 -0.88
C TRP A 131 13.83 19.67 -1.82
N ARG A 132 15.06 20.02 -1.42
CA ARG A 132 15.90 20.94 -2.17
C ARG A 132 16.51 20.24 -3.41
N ALA A 133 17.00 21.06 -4.33
CA ALA A 133 17.79 20.55 -5.46
C ALA A 133 18.98 19.71 -4.96
N GLY A 134 19.17 18.53 -5.54
CA GLY A 134 20.19 17.56 -5.12
C GLY A 134 19.78 16.61 -3.98
N ASP A 135 18.58 16.77 -3.39
CA ASP A 135 18.05 15.81 -2.45
C ASP A 135 17.67 14.52 -3.19
N ARG A 136 18.30 13.41 -2.80
CA ARG A 136 18.09 12.10 -3.44
C ARG A 136 16.64 11.63 -3.35
N ARG A 137 15.88 12.06 -2.34
CA ARG A 137 14.46 11.72 -2.18
C ARG A 137 13.61 12.30 -3.32
N ALA A 138 14.03 13.42 -3.91
CA ALA A 138 13.32 14.07 -5.02
C ALA A 138 13.30 13.20 -6.30
N SER A 139 14.20 12.24 -6.45
CA SER A 139 14.25 11.30 -7.59
C SER A 139 13.44 10.03 -7.41
N ILE A 140 12.87 9.79 -6.24
CA ILE A 140 12.05 8.59 -5.98
C ILE A 140 10.81 8.64 -6.87
N THR A 141 10.62 7.59 -7.68
CA THR A 141 9.53 7.53 -8.66
C THR A 141 8.20 7.17 -7.99
N TRP A 142 7.09 7.54 -8.64
CA TRP A 142 5.76 7.09 -8.22
C TRP A 142 5.70 5.59 -8.02
N ARG A 143 6.28 4.81 -8.93
CA ARG A 143 6.36 3.35 -8.82
C ARG A 143 7.02 2.92 -7.52
N GLN A 144 8.16 3.49 -7.16
CA GLN A 144 8.89 3.13 -5.94
C GLN A 144 8.11 3.47 -4.67
N TRP A 145 7.41 4.60 -4.65
CA TRP A 145 6.48 4.95 -3.57
C TRP A 145 5.34 3.94 -3.45
N MET A 146 4.71 3.60 -4.58
CA MET A 146 3.59 2.65 -4.63
C MET A 146 4.03 1.23 -4.22
N GLN A 147 5.26 0.85 -4.49
CA GLN A 147 5.85 -0.44 -4.10
C GLN A 147 6.39 -0.46 -2.68
N MET A 148 6.36 0.66 -1.95
CA MET A 148 6.91 0.80 -0.60
C MET A 148 8.41 0.45 -0.53
N VAL A 149 9.16 0.91 -1.53
CA VAL A 149 10.62 0.78 -1.62
C VAL A 149 11.29 2.15 -1.70
N ASP A 150 10.71 3.14 -1.02
CA ASP A 150 11.18 4.52 -1.00
C ASP A 150 12.52 4.70 -0.26
N GLY A 151 12.82 3.83 0.71
CA GLY A 151 14.08 3.83 1.46
C GLY A 151 14.13 4.83 2.62
N LEU A 152 13.01 5.47 2.99
CA LEU A 152 12.96 6.37 4.12
C LEU A 152 13.07 5.62 5.46
N ASP A 153 13.66 6.29 6.44
CA ASP A 153 13.69 5.85 7.83
C ASP A 153 12.29 5.98 8.45
N TYR A 154 11.54 4.90 8.39
CA TYR A 154 10.21 4.83 8.93
C TYR A 154 9.93 3.46 9.54
N ASN A 155 9.38 3.48 10.75
CA ASN A 155 8.92 2.29 11.45
C ASN A 155 7.39 2.34 11.60
N GLU A 156 6.67 1.48 10.88
CA GLU A 156 5.20 1.45 10.95
C GLU A 156 4.69 1.07 12.33
N SER A 157 5.34 0.08 12.97
CA SER A 157 4.94 -0.44 14.27
C SER A 157 6.14 -0.64 15.18
N ALA A 158 5.94 -0.54 16.48
CA ALA A 158 6.93 -0.84 17.50
C ALA A 158 6.29 -1.63 18.64
N ALA A 159 7.12 -2.33 19.44
CA ALA A 159 6.65 -3.04 20.62
C ALA A 159 5.97 -2.08 21.63
N ASP A 160 6.51 -0.88 21.78
CA ASP A 160 5.84 0.25 22.41
C ASP A 160 5.16 1.08 21.32
N ILE A 161 3.84 1.12 21.33
CA ILE A 161 3.06 1.84 20.32
C ILE A 161 3.37 3.34 20.28
N ALA A 162 3.79 3.93 21.38
CA ALA A 162 4.19 5.33 21.44
C ALA A 162 5.47 5.62 20.63
N GLN A 163 6.23 4.59 20.28
CA GLN A 163 7.42 4.67 19.44
C GLN A 163 7.16 4.25 17.99
N ALA A 164 5.95 3.80 17.68
CA ALA A 164 5.58 3.47 16.32
C ALA A 164 5.45 4.74 15.47
N GLY A 165 6.07 4.74 14.29
CA GLY A 165 6.08 5.89 13.39
C GLY A 165 4.68 6.34 13.00
N ASN A 166 3.74 5.42 12.78
CA ASN A 166 2.35 5.76 12.49
C ASN A 166 1.65 6.45 13.69
N ALA A 167 1.91 6.01 14.93
CA ALA A 167 1.35 6.64 16.12
C ALA A 167 1.93 8.05 16.31
N ILE A 168 3.24 8.22 16.17
CA ILE A 168 3.91 9.52 16.27
C ILE A 168 3.42 10.47 15.17
N MET A 169 3.31 9.97 13.93
CA MET A 169 2.89 10.77 12.78
C MET A 169 1.45 11.24 12.89
N LEU A 170 0.51 10.34 13.27
CA LEU A 170 -0.93 10.63 13.24
C LEU A 170 -1.46 11.24 14.55
N PHE A 171 -0.87 10.88 15.68
CA PHE A 171 -1.40 11.24 16.99
C PHE A 171 -0.38 11.97 17.88
N GLY A 172 0.91 11.87 17.57
CA GLY A 172 2.01 12.53 18.28
C GLY A 172 2.46 13.83 17.61
N ASP A 173 3.76 14.01 17.50
CA ASP A 173 4.38 15.25 16.99
C ASP A 173 4.05 15.56 15.53
N GLY A 174 3.72 14.54 14.74
CA GLY A 174 3.34 14.70 13.33
C GLY A 174 1.90 15.17 13.09
N ARG A 175 1.02 15.12 14.10
CA ARG A 175 -0.43 15.29 13.94
C ARG A 175 -0.88 16.61 13.31
N HIS A 176 -0.08 17.67 13.45
CA HIS A 176 -0.39 19.01 12.91
C HIS A 176 0.13 19.23 11.49
N ASP A 177 1.09 18.40 11.05
CA ASP A 177 1.71 18.47 9.73
C ASP A 177 2.22 17.08 9.35
N VAL A 178 1.30 16.17 9.05
CA VAL A 178 1.58 14.76 8.73
C VAL A 178 2.51 14.65 7.51
N VAL A 179 2.25 15.44 6.47
CA VAL A 179 3.03 15.43 5.23
C VAL A 179 4.43 15.97 5.46
N GLY A 180 4.57 17.10 6.14
CA GLY A 180 5.87 17.66 6.47
C GLY A 180 6.66 16.78 7.42
N TRP A 181 5.99 16.14 8.39
CA TRP A 181 6.64 15.15 9.26
C TRP A 181 7.20 13.99 8.44
N ALA A 182 6.42 13.42 7.52
CA ALA A 182 6.86 12.35 6.64
C ALA A 182 8.00 12.81 5.70
N ALA A 183 7.91 14.01 5.13
CA ALA A 183 8.92 14.56 4.24
C ALA A 183 10.27 14.84 4.93
N ARG A 184 10.28 14.97 6.27
CA ARG A 184 11.52 15.13 7.06
C ARG A 184 12.24 13.83 7.36
N ARG A 185 11.66 12.66 7.04
CA ARG A 185 12.34 11.38 7.28
C ARG A 185 13.60 11.26 6.44
N PRO A 186 14.72 10.84 7.05
CA PRO A 186 15.97 10.67 6.31
C PRO A 186 15.88 9.49 5.34
N LEU A 187 16.67 9.53 4.28
CA LEU A 187 16.88 8.40 3.39
C LEU A 187 17.99 7.52 3.95
N ILE A 188 17.67 6.27 4.31
CA ILE A 188 18.61 5.31 4.90
C ILE A 188 18.93 4.14 3.97
N HIS A 189 18.11 3.91 2.95
CA HIS A 189 18.34 2.91 1.91
C HIS A 189 18.25 3.55 0.53
N ASP A 190 18.91 2.98 -0.45
CA ASP A 190 18.74 3.40 -1.84
C ASP A 190 17.31 3.07 -2.31
N PRO A 191 16.59 4.00 -2.94
CA PRO A 191 15.26 3.75 -3.45
C PRO A 191 15.22 2.54 -4.39
N GLY A 192 14.24 1.66 -4.19
CA GLY A 192 14.09 0.42 -4.96
C GLY A 192 14.84 -0.78 -4.41
N THR A 193 15.63 -0.65 -3.32
CA THR A 193 16.48 -1.75 -2.81
C THR A 193 15.96 -2.39 -1.54
N HIS A 194 15.11 -1.70 -0.78
CA HIS A 194 14.60 -2.20 0.50
C HIS A 194 13.09 -1.97 0.60
N TRP A 195 12.36 -3.04 0.81
CA TRP A 195 10.92 -2.97 1.06
C TRP A 195 10.64 -2.68 2.53
N ASN A 196 9.83 -1.67 2.78
CA ASN A 196 9.36 -1.33 4.12
C ASN A 196 7.93 -0.82 4.06
N TYR A 197 7.02 -1.49 4.76
CA TYR A 197 5.63 -1.03 4.82
C TYR A 197 5.55 0.35 5.47
N THR A 198 4.97 1.34 4.77
CA THR A 198 5.02 2.74 5.19
C THR A 198 3.70 3.49 5.00
N SER A 199 3.13 3.98 6.10
CA SER A 199 2.05 4.96 6.05
C SER A 199 2.57 6.35 5.68
N ALA A 200 3.81 6.70 6.05
CA ALA A 200 4.42 7.99 5.69
C ALA A 200 4.54 8.15 4.18
N GLY A 201 5.00 7.10 3.47
CA GLY A 201 5.06 7.09 2.01
C GLY A 201 3.69 7.27 1.37
N THR A 202 2.65 6.67 1.94
CA THR A 202 1.28 6.84 1.45
C THR A 202 0.77 8.27 1.64
N MET A 203 1.08 8.92 2.76
CA MET A 203 0.71 10.33 2.99
C MET A 203 1.41 11.26 1.99
N LEU A 204 2.70 11.04 1.73
CA LEU A 204 3.44 11.77 0.69
C LEU A 204 2.87 11.56 -0.71
N THR A 205 2.49 10.32 -1.02
CA THR A 205 1.86 9.96 -2.31
C THR A 205 0.50 10.65 -2.48
N ALA A 206 -0.34 10.63 -1.44
CA ALA A 206 -1.66 11.28 -1.47
C ALA A 206 -1.53 12.80 -1.64
N ASP A 207 -0.60 13.44 -0.93
CA ASP A 207 -0.32 14.86 -1.06
C ASP A 207 0.20 15.21 -2.47
N ALA A 208 1.14 14.44 -3.00
CA ALA A 208 1.64 14.64 -4.36
C ALA A 208 0.55 14.46 -5.42
N LEU A 209 -0.32 13.45 -5.25
CA LEU A 209 -1.45 13.23 -6.13
C LEU A 209 -2.44 14.40 -6.10
N THR A 210 -2.71 14.95 -4.91
CA THR A 210 -3.57 16.14 -4.77
C THR A 210 -3.03 17.29 -5.60
N ARG A 211 -1.73 17.57 -5.56
CA ARG A 211 -1.10 18.62 -6.38
C ARG A 211 -1.18 18.37 -7.89
N VAL A 212 -1.25 17.11 -8.31
CA VAL A 212 -1.40 16.75 -9.73
C VAL A 212 -2.84 16.88 -10.21
N VAL A 213 -3.80 16.50 -9.34
CA VAL A 213 -5.23 16.44 -9.70
C VAL A 213 -5.92 17.76 -9.44
N ILE A 214 -5.54 18.46 -8.39
CA ILE A 214 -6.05 19.78 -7.98
C ILE A 214 -4.89 20.76 -8.01
N PRO A 215 -4.59 21.37 -9.18
CA PRO A 215 -3.45 22.26 -9.33
C PRO A 215 -3.55 23.54 -8.48
N ASP A 216 -4.76 24.00 -8.17
CA ASP A 216 -5.00 25.13 -7.27
C ASP A 216 -5.55 24.62 -5.93
N PRO A 217 -4.80 24.81 -4.82
CA PRO A 217 -5.27 24.38 -3.49
C PRO A 217 -6.60 25.03 -3.04
N ARG A 218 -7.03 26.10 -3.70
CA ARG A 218 -8.32 26.76 -3.42
C ARG A 218 -9.50 26.03 -4.05
N ASP A 219 -9.24 25.06 -4.93
CA ASP A 219 -10.22 24.23 -5.61
C ASP A 219 -10.47 22.89 -4.86
N ALA A 220 -9.88 22.71 -3.67
CA ALA A 220 -9.92 21.48 -2.87
C ALA A 220 -10.98 21.52 -1.76
#